data_407499a63bb5c10c4cfbd99c328302ef
#
_entry.id   407499a63bb5c10c4cfbd99c328302ef
#
_cell.length_a   1.000
_cell.length_b   1.000
_cell.length_c   1.000
_cell.angle_alpha   90.00
_cell.angle_beta   90.00
_cell.angle_gamma   90.00
#
_symmetry.space_group_name_H-M   'P 1'
#
loop_
_entity.id
_entity.type
_entity.pdbx_description
1 polymer ?
#
loop_
_entity_poly.entity_id
_entity_poly.type
_entity_poly.pdbx_seq_one_letter_code
_entity_poly.pdbx_strand_id
1 'polypeptide(L)'
;MKKVLLCDNWRLFGEKADGLPATVPGCVHTDLLNNGMIDDLYWRDNNKAYQWIEKEKWNYCCSFDAELSEHVYLVFDGLDTYADIYLNGEHIAVAENMFLPLKINVSGKIKEKDNFLEVRFRSPVKEVEGNPELEAAFTAERLYTRRIQCT
;
A
#
# COMPACT_ATOMS: atom_id res chain seq x y z
N MET A 1 -7.53 -19.01 -18.23
CA MET A 1 -7.58 -17.73 -17.51
C MET A 1 -6.27 -16.98 -17.79
N LYS A 2 -6.33 -15.80 -18.40
CA LYS A 2 -5.14 -14.98 -18.66
C LYS A 2 -4.81 -14.20 -17.39
N LYS A 3 -3.55 -14.20 -16.97
CA LYS A 3 -3.04 -13.42 -15.84
C LYS A 3 -2.13 -12.31 -16.38
N VAL A 4 -2.35 -11.09 -15.97
CA VAL A 4 -1.51 -9.93 -16.28
C VAL A 4 -1.00 -9.36 -14.94
N LEU A 5 0.31 -9.13 -14.84
CA LEU A 5 0.92 -8.53 -13.65
C LEU A 5 0.93 -7.01 -13.83
N LEU A 6 0.46 -6.29 -12.81
CA LEU A 6 0.49 -4.83 -12.74
C LEU A 6 1.72 -4.40 -11.95
N CYS A 7 2.90 -4.46 -12.57
CA CYS A 7 4.18 -4.11 -11.93
C CYS A 7 4.73 -2.77 -12.42
N ASP A 8 4.19 -2.22 -13.49
CA ASP A 8 4.72 -1.02 -14.14
C ASP A 8 3.90 0.22 -13.81
N ASN A 9 4.53 1.38 -13.95
CA ASN A 9 3.90 2.71 -13.86
C ASN A 9 3.27 3.04 -12.50
N TRP A 10 3.74 2.42 -11.44
CA TRP A 10 3.30 2.78 -10.11
C TRP A 10 3.89 4.12 -9.64
N ARG A 11 3.07 4.87 -8.94
CA ARG A 11 3.44 6.15 -8.32
C ARG A 11 3.05 6.16 -6.86
N LEU A 12 3.94 6.73 -6.03
CA LEU A 12 3.75 6.90 -4.60
C LEU A 12 3.38 8.34 -4.29
N PHE A 13 2.32 8.51 -3.51
CA PHE A 13 1.88 9.80 -2.97
C PHE A 13 1.79 9.71 -1.45
N GLY A 14 2.15 10.80 -0.79
CA GLY A 14 2.07 10.98 0.66
C GLY A 14 2.26 12.45 1.00
N GLU A 15 2.33 12.80 2.26
CA GLU A 15 2.49 14.20 2.69
C GLU A 15 3.78 14.82 2.15
N LYS A 16 4.86 14.02 2.05
CA LYS A 16 6.18 14.43 1.54
C LYS A 16 6.53 13.83 0.18
N ALA A 17 5.60 13.13 -0.46
CA ALA A 17 5.81 12.45 -1.74
C ALA A 17 4.69 12.82 -2.71
N ASP A 18 5.05 13.39 -3.85
CA ASP A 18 4.10 13.80 -4.87
C ASP A 18 4.41 13.09 -6.20
N GLY A 19 3.82 11.91 -6.35
CA GLY A 19 3.95 11.10 -7.57
C GLY A 19 5.34 10.51 -7.81
N LEU A 20 6.06 10.14 -6.76
CA LEU A 20 7.36 9.49 -6.89
C LEU A 20 7.23 8.15 -7.60
N PRO A 21 8.19 7.78 -8.48
CA PRO A 21 8.27 6.42 -9.01
C PRO A 21 8.25 5.39 -7.89
N ALA A 22 7.42 4.38 -8.03
CA ALA A 22 7.27 3.31 -7.05
C ALA A 22 7.44 1.94 -7.67
N THR A 23 7.85 0.97 -6.87
CA THR A 23 8.05 -0.42 -7.28
C THR A 23 7.02 -1.31 -6.61
N VAL A 24 6.31 -2.10 -7.40
CA VAL A 24 5.35 -3.09 -6.91
C VAL A 24 5.66 -4.46 -7.55
N PRO A 25 5.89 -5.49 -6.75
CA PRO A 25 5.89 -5.52 -5.28
C PRO A 25 7.08 -4.75 -4.68
N GLY A 26 6.86 -4.10 -3.53
CA GLY A 26 7.85 -3.28 -2.87
C GLY A 26 7.35 -2.71 -1.54
N CYS A 27 8.03 -1.68 -1.05
CA CYS A 27 7.60 -0.98 0.15
C CYS A 27 7.95 0.51 0.10
N VAL A 28 7.22 1.30 0.88
CA VAL A 28 7.39 2.77 0.97
C VAL A 28 8.83 3.16 1.28
N HIS A 29 9.48 2.47 2.22
CA HIS A 29 10.86 2.79 2.59
C HIS A 29 11.85 2.63 1.42
N THR A 30 11.71 1.54 0.66
CA THR A 30 12.54 1.30 -0.52
C THR A 30 12.29 2.35 -1.60
N ASP A 31 11.03 2.70 -1.83
CA ASP A 31 10.68 3.71 -2.82
C ASP A 31 11.20 5.09 -2.42
N LEU A 32 11.06 5.49 -1.14
CA LEU A 32 11.62 6.75 -0.65
C LEU A 32 13.16 6.78 -0.74
N LEU A 33 13.83 5.68 -0.41
CA LEU A 33 15.27 5.55 -0.53
C LEU A 33 15.73 5.68 -1.98
N ASN A 34 15.10 4.95 -2.90
CA ASN A 34 15.42 4.96 -4.32
C ASN A 34 15.21 6.34 -4.97
N ASN A 35 14.29 7.14 -4.44
CA ASN A 35 14.04 8.50 -4.88
C ASN A 35 14.84 9.56 -4.11
N GLY A 36 15.78 9.16 -3.25
CA GLY A 36 16.65 10.07 -2.50
C GLY A 36 15.93 10.90 -1.44
N MET A 37 14.75 10.49 -1.00
CA MET A 37 13.97 11.18 0.03
C MET A 37 14.42 10.84 1.44
N ILE A 38 15.04 9.69 1.61
CA ILE A 38 15.65 9.22 2.86
C ILE A 38 17.01 8.59 2.59
N ASP A 39 17.85 8.55 3.61
CA ASP A 39 19.12 7.82 3.58
C ASP A 39 18.93 6.36 4.00
N ASP A 40 20.02 5.57 3.86
CA ASP A 40 20.01 4.17 4.27
C ASP A 40 19.55 4.02 5.74
N LEU A 41 18.46 3.29 5.93
CA LEU A 41 17.84 3.05 7.23
C LEU A 41 18.74 2.27 8.20
N TYR A 42 19.64 1.46 7.66
CA TYR A 42 20.54 0.62 8.44
C TYR A 42 21.82 1.32 8.85
N TRP A 43 22.05 2.56 8.35
CA TRP A 43 23.21 3.34 8.72
C TRP A 43 22.97 4.07 10.04
N ARG A 44 23.73 3.69 11.10
CA ARG A 44 23.68 4.31 12.43
C ARG A 44 22.23 4.35 13.00
N ASP A 45 21.79 5.56 13.40
CA ASP A 45 20.48 5.82 14.02
C ASP A 45 19.43 6.33 13.01
N ASN A 46 19.65 6.18 11.71
CA ASN A 46 18.75 6.69 10.67
C ASN A 46 17.32 6.15 10.83
N ASN A 47 17.17 4.91 11.30
CA ASN A 47 15.85 4.33 11.57
C ASN A 47 15.01 5.15 12.55
N LYS A 48 15.65 5.86 13.49
CA LYS A 48 14.95 6.75 14.44
C LYS A 48 14.48 8.03 13.75
N ALA A 49 15.28 8.57 12.82
CA ALA A 49 14.95 9.78 12.08
C ALA A 49 13.77 9.60 11.12
N TYR A 50 13.52 8.36 10.67
CA TYR A 50 12.49 8.07 9.65
C TYR A 50 11.24 7.37 10.21
N GLN A 51 11.03 7.35 11.52
CA GLN A 51 9.81 6.81 12.15
C GLN A 51 8.52 7.55 11.76
N TRP A 52 8.63 8.73 11.18
CA TRP A 52 7.49 9.47 10.66
C TRP A 52 6.79 8.72 9.51
N ILE A 53 7.51 7.87 8.77
CA ILE A 53 6.99 7.14 7.60
C ILE A 53 5.81 6.24 8.00
N GLU A 54 5.88 5.56 9.12
CA GLU A 54 4.82 4.67 9.60
C GLU A 54 3.59 5.40 10.16
N LYS A 55 3.73 6.72 10.41
CA LYS A 55 2.64 7.58 10.90
C LYS A 55 1.87 8.28 9.78
N GLU A 56 2.36 8.23 8.57
CA GLU A 56 1.72 8.84 7.41
C GLU A 56 0.78 7.89 6.68
N LYS A 57 -0.08 8.48 5.84
CA LYS A 57 -0.89 7.75 4.88
C LYS A 57 -0.15 7.72 3.55
N TRP A 58 -0.19 6.58 2.88
CA TRP A 58 0.49 6.38 1.62
C TRP A 58 -0.46 5.89 0.54
N ASN A 59 -0.40 6.50 -0.64
CA ASN A 59 -1.18 6.10 -1.79
C ASN A 59 -0.27 5.55 -2.88
N TYR A 60 -0.54 4.33 -3.31
CA TYR A 60 0.03 3.75 -4.50
C TYR A 60 -0.99 3.81 -5.63
N CYS A 61 -0.59 4.40 -6.75
CA CYS A 61 -1.46 4.56 -7.91
C CYS A 61 -0.79 4.02 -9.16
N CYS A 62 -1.57 3.38 -10.02
CA CYS A 62 -1.12 3.04 -11.38
C CYS A 62 -2.26 3.15 -12.38
N SER A 63 -1.89 3.43 -13.63
CA SER A 63 -2.80 3.35 -14.77
C SER A 63 -2.47 2.12 -15.61
N PHE A 64 -3.49 1.43 -16.10
CA PHE A 64 -3.32 0.22 -16.88
C PHE A 64 -4.48 -0.01 -17.85
N ASP A 65 -4.19 -0.74 -18.90
CA ASP A 65 -5.18 -1.22 -19.85
C ASP A 65 -5.56 -2.67 -19.53
N ALA A 66 -6.77 -3.07 -19.85
CA ALA A 66 -7.28 -4.40 -19.58
C ALA A 66 -8.05 -4.98 -20.76
N GLU A 67 -7.98 -6.29 -20.92
CA GLU A 67 -8.89 -7.01 -21.80
C GLU A 67 -10.21 -7.26 -21.09
N LEU A 68 -11.30 -6.82 -21.72
CA LEU A 68 -12.63 -7.07 -21.18
C LEU A 68 -13.01 -8.54 -21.36
N SER A 69 -13.54 -9.13 -20.32
CA SER A 69 -14.12 -10.47 -20.33
C SER A 69 -15.30 -10.55 -19.38
N GLU A 70 -16.07 -11.63 -19.47
CA GLU A 70 -17.24 -11.86 -18.60
C GLU A 70 -16.86 -11.85 -17.10
N HIS A 71 -15.66 -12.37 -16.80
CA HIS A 71 -15.14 -12.43 -15.44
C HIS A 71 -13.74 -11.83 -15.36
N VAL A 72 -13.62 -10.67 -14.74
CA VAL A 72 -12.35 -9.98 -14.47
C VAL A 72 -12.16 -9.81 -12.97
N TYR A 73 -10.97 -10.15 -12.51
CA TYR A 73 -10.62 -10.04 -11.09
C TYR A 73 -9.32 -9.25 -10.93
N LEU A 74 -9.31 -8.35 -9.95
CA LEU A 74 -8.07 -7.85 -9.36
C LEU A 74 -7.68 -8.79 -8.22
N VAL A 75 -6.40 -9.15 -8.18
CA VAL A 75 -5.85 -10.04 -7.17
C VAL A 75 -4.64 -9.37 -6.54
N PHE A 76 -4.68 -9.24 -5.23
CA PHE A 76 -3.55 -8.79 -4.41
C PHE A 76 -3.08 -9.97 -3.59
N ASP A 77 -1.82 -10.35 -3.72
CA ASP A 77 -1.26 -11.48 -2.98
C ASP A 77 -1.05 -11.14 -1.49
N GLY A 78 -0.90 -9.84 -1.18
CA GLY A 78 -0.88 -9.31 0.18
C GLY A 78 -0.82 -7.78 0.16
N LEU A 79 -1.50 -7.16 1.13
CA LEU A 79 -1.46 -5.71 1.39
C LEU A 79 -1.18 -5.49 2.87
N ASP A 80 -0.05 -4.87 3.22
CA ASP A 80 0.37 -4.66 4.59
C ASP A 80 0.18 -3.20 5.02
N THR A 81 -0.85 -2.93 5.82
CA THR A 81 -1.88 -3.84 6.36
C THR A 81 -3.28 -3.29 6.09
N TYR A 82 -3.53 -2.02 6.49
CA TYR A 82 -4.83 -1.37 6.35
C TYR A 82 -4.88 -0.57 5.06
N ALA A 83 -5.61 -1.04 4.09
CA ALA A 83 -5.71 -0.40 2.79
C ALA A 83 -7.14 -0.29 2.28
N ASP A 84 -7.47 0.86 1.72
CA ASP A 84 -8.70 1.10 0.96
C ASP A 84 -8.36 1.09 -0.53
N ILE A 85 -9.09 0.31 -1.31
CA ILE A 85 -8.82 0.08 -2.73
C ILE A 85 -9.88 0.75 -3.58
N TYR A 86 -9.43 1.55 -4.54
CA TYR A 86 -10.28 2.27 -5.49
C TYR A 86 -9.92 1.91 -6.92
N LEU A 87 -10.93 1.68 -7.73
CA LEU A 87 -10.81 1.48 -9.17
C LEU A 87 -11.65 2.53 -9.90
N ASN A 88 -11.02 3.30 -10.77
CA ASN A 88 -11.67 4.36 -11.53
C ASN A 88 -12.44 5.37 -10.65
N GLY A 89 -11.96 5.61 -9.43
CA GLY A 89 -12.57 6.51 -8.45
C GLY A 89 -13.66 5.85 -7.57
N GLU A 90 -14.04 4.62 -7.85
CA GLU A 90 -15.01 3.87 -7.03
C GLU A 90 -14.27 3.05 -5.96
N HIS A 91 -14.70 3.15 -4.70
CA HIS A 91 -14.21 2.29 -3.63
C HIS A 91 -14.71 0.85 -3.83
N ILE A 92 -13.80 -0.10 -3.94
CA ILE A 92 -14.14 -1.49 -4.30
C ILE A 92 -13.85 -2.51 -3.22
N ALA A 93 -12.92 -2.24 -2.31
CA ALA A 93 -12.59 -3.14 -1.22
C ALA A 93 -11.77 -2.47 -0.11
N VAL A 94 -11.70 -3.15 1.03
CA VAL A 94 -10.82 -2.86 2.17
C VAL A 94 -9.96 -4.08 2.45
N ALA A 95 -8.67 -3.87 2.74
CA ALA A 95 -7.77 -4.89 3.25
C ALA A 95 -7.36 -4.52 4.68
N GLU A 96 -7.34 -5.53 5.57
CA GLU A 96 -6.95 -5.38 6.98
C GLU A 96 -6.07 -6.54 7.47
N ASN A 97 -5.69 -7.42 6.56
CA ASN A 97 -4.86 -8.58 6.88
C ASN A 97 -3.86 -8.85 5.76
N MET A 98 -2.58 -8.65 6.05
CA MET A 98 -1.49 -8.81 5.09
C MET A 98 -1.24 -10.27 4.64
N PHE A 99 -1.74 -11.24 5.40
CA PHE A 99 -1.50 -12.67 5.12
C PHE A 99 -2.59 -13.31 4.26
N LEU A 100 -3.68 -12.59 4.01
CA LEU A 100 -4.78 -13.07 3.18
C LEU A 100 -4.75 -12.43 1.80
N PRO A 101 -4.68 -13.23 0.73
CA PRO A 101 -4.87 -12.72 -0.61
C PRO A 101 -6.26 -12.12 -0.78
N LEU A 102 -6.32 -10.96 -1.42
CA LEU A 102 -7.58 -10.28 -1.71
C LEU A 102 -7.91 -10.44 -3.19
N LYS A 103 -9.06 -11.07 -3.48
CA LYS A 103 -9.56 -11.24 -4.84
C LYS A 103 -10.88 -10.50 -5.01
N ILE A 104 -10.88 -9.50 -5.89
CA ILE A 104 -12.02 -8.59 -6.10
C ILE A 104 -12.57 -8.82 -7.51
N ASN A 105 -13.85 -9.10 -7.63
CA ASN A 105 -14.52 -9.12 -8.93
C ASN A 105 -14.76 -7.67 -9.39
N VAL A 106 -14.14 -7.32 -10.51
CA VAL A 106 -14.24 -5.98 -11.12
C VAL A 106 -14.92 -6.01 -12.49
N SER A 107 -15.61 -7.11 -12.80
CA SER A 107 -16.41 -7.22 -14.02
C SER A 107 -17.44 -6.08 -14.09
N GLY A 108 -17.48 -5.38 -15.20
CA GLY A 108 -18.36 -4.22 -15.39
C GLY A 108 -17.86 -2.90 -14.76
N LYS A 109 -16.80 -2.92 -13.96
CA LYS A 109 -16.14 -1.71 -13.39
C LYS A 109 -14.84 -1.35 -14.11
N ILE A 110 -14.27 -2.32 -14.81
CA ILE A 110 -13.05 -2.19 -15.59
C ILE A 110 -13.34 -1.71 -17.01
N LYS A 111 -12.45 -0.91 -17.57
CA LYS A 111 -12.48 -0.39 -18.94
C LYS A 111 -11.39 -1.06 -19.76
N GLU A 112 -11.50 -1.00 -21.10
CA GLU A 112 -10.42 -1.47 -21.98
C GLU A 112 -9.14 -0.65 -21.82
N LYS A 113 -9.29 0.65 -21.59
CA LYS A 113 -8.16 1.59 -21.51
C LYS A 113 -8.29 2.52 -20.32
N ASP A 114 -7.13 3.03 -19.91
CA ASP A 114 -7.02 4.09 -18.93
C ASP A 114 -7.75 3.76 -17.60
N ASN A 115 -7.62 2.52 -17.14
CA ASN A 115 -8.04 2.23 -15.77
C ASN A 115 -7.09 2.88 -14.79
N PHE A 116 -7.62 3.40 -13.71
CA PHE A 116 -6.85 3.97 -12.62
C PHE A 116 -7.11 3.19 -11.34
N LEU A 117 -6.06 2.52 -10.86
CA LEU A 117 -6.07 1.79 -9.60
C LEU A 117 -5.35 2.61 -8.54
N GLU A 118 -5.99 2.74 -7.38
CA GLU A 118 -5.46 3.45 -6.24
C GLU A 118 -5.58 2.58 -5.00
N VAL A 119 -4.48 2.39 -4.28
CA VAL A 119 -4.40 1.67 -3.02
C VAL A 119 -3.95 2.65 -1.94
N ARG A 120 -4.86 3.02 -1.06
CA ARG A 120 -4.64 3.99 0.02
C ARG A 120 -4.35 3.27 1.31
N PHE A 121 -3.11 3.28 1.73
CA PHE A 121 -2.69 2.73 3.02
C PHE A 121 -2.94 3.72 4.13
N ARG A 122 -3.61 3.24 5.18
CA ARG A 122 -3.77 3.95 6.45
C ARG A 122 -2.57 3.65 7.35
N SER A 123 -2.21 4.61 8.23
CA SER A 123 -1.12 4.39 9.18
C SER A 123 -1.47 3.26 10.16
N PRO A 124 -0.73 2.16 10.21
CA PRO A 124 -0.99 1.08 11.16
C PRO A 124 -0.81 1.54 12.63
N VAL A 125 0.08 2.50 12.85
CA VAL A 125 0.28 3.11 14.18
C VAL A 125 -0.99 3.82 14.64
N LYS A 126 -1.57 4.66 13.77
CA LYS A 126 -2.78 5.42 14.11
C LYS A 126 -4.05 4.56 14.23
N GLU A 127 -4.10 3.43 13.51
CA GLU A 127 -5.23 2.49 13.63
C GLU A 127 -5.23 1.77 14.98
N VAL A 128 -4.05 1.61 15.60
CA VAL A 128 -3.87 0.95 16.90
C VAL A 128 -3.91 1.92 18.06
N GLU A 129 -3.49 3.18 17.86
CA GLU A 129 -3.55 4.25 18.85
C GLU A 129 -4.99 4.45 19.34
N GLY A 130 -5.19 4.37 20.65
CA GLY A 130 -6.51 4.52 21.27
C GLY A 130 -7.36 3.26 21.33
N ASN A 131 -6.81 2.08 21.00
CA ASN A 131 -7.45 0.81 21.26
C ASN A 131 -6.89 0.20 22.59
N PRO A 132 -7.62 0.27 23.70
CA PRO A 132 -7.10 -0.13 25.02
C PRO A 132 -6.70 -1.61 25.11
N GLU A 133 -7.34 -2.48 24.33
CA GLU A 133 -7.04 -3.92 24.31
C GLU A 133 -5.69 -4.18 23.63
N LEU A 134 -5.39 -3.45 22.55
CA LEU A 134 -4.12 -3.56 21.85
C LEU A 134 -3.00 -2.85 22.62
N GLU A 135 -3.26 -1.70 23.22
CA GLU A 135 -2.30 -0.99 24.06
C GLU A 135 -1.93 -1.82 25.30
N ALA A 136 -2.90 -2.51 25.92
CA ALA A 136 -2.67 -3.37 27.08
C ALA A 136 -1.89 -4.65 26.75
N ALA A 137 -2.01 -5.17 25.52
CA ALA A 137 -1.27 -6.36 25.08
C ALA A 137 0.21 -6.07 24.82
N PHE A 138 0.60 -4.81 24.64
CA PHE A 138 1.95 -4.39 24.32
C PHE A 138 2.53 -3.45 25.40
N THR A 139 2.70 -3.96 26.61
CA THR A 139 3.31 -3.23 27.73
C THR A 139 4.83 -3.03 27.62
N ALA A 140 5.45 -3.41 26.53
CA ALA A 140 6.85 -3.11 26.28
C ALA A 140 7.00 -1.67 25.78
N GLU A 141 8.00 -0.96 26.26
CA GLU A 141 8.32 0.46 26.03
C GLU A 141 8.44 0.91 24.56
N ARG A 142 8.15 0.05 23.61
CA ARG A 142 8.25 0.30 22.15
C ARG A 142 7.22 -0.53 21.40
N LEU A 143 6.07 0.05 21.14
CA LEU A 143 5.20 -0.40 20.07
C LEU A 143 5.89 -0.16 18.73
N TYR A 144 6.62 -1.14 18.25
CA TYR A 144 6.97 -1.19 16.86
C TYR A 144 5.82 -1.88 16.14
N THR A 145 4.85 -1.11 15.68
CA THR A 145 3.97 -1.60 14.63
C THR A 145 4.83 -1.92 13.43
N ARG A 146 4.54 -3.04 12.83
CA ARG A 146 5.27 -3.54 11.66
C ARG A 146 5.35 -2.46 10.59
N ARG A 147 6.52 -2.27 10.03
CA ARG A 147 6.75 -1.40 8.88
C ARG A 147 5.79 -1.77 7.77
N ILE A 148 5.21 -0.78 7.11
CA ILE A 148 4.40 -0.98 5.91
C ILE A 148 5.29 -1.65 4.86
N GLN A 149 5.09 -2.93 4.65
CA GLN A 149 5.74 -3.69 3.59
C GLN A 149 4.65 -4.06 2.58
N CYS A 150 4.69 -3.42 1.43
CA CYS A 150 3.89 -3.85 0.30
C CYS A 150 4.57 -5.07 -0.32
N THR A 151 3.98 -6.23 -0.20
CA THR A 151 4.42 -7.44 -0.90
C THR A 151 3.48 -7.79 -2.04
#